data_66a61dd91899fc16aed7e1df7b9eb31f
#
_entry.id   66a61dd91899fc16aed7e1df7b9eb31f
#
_cell.length_a   1.000
_cell.length_b   1.000
_cell.length_c   1.000
_cell.angle_alpha   90.00
_cell.angle_beta   90.00
_cell.angle_gamma   90.00
#
_symmetry.space_group_name_H-M   'P 1'
#
loop_
_entity.id
_entity.type
_entity.pdbx_description
1 polymer ?
#
loop_
_entity_poly.entity_id
_entity_poly.type
_entity_poly.pdbx_seq_one_letter_code
_entity_poly.pdbx_strand_id
1 'polypeptide(L)'
;MVSTATKTNVGYITQIIGPVVDVKFPGGKLPQIYNALTISGKNEAGQDVSVTCEVQQLLGDSQVRAVSMSTTDGLVRGMEVVDTGESIQVPVGIPTLGRIFNVIGQPVDNLGPVNTSESMPIHRNPPAFTELETKPSVFETGIKVIDLLAPYRRGGKIGLFGGAGVGKTVIMMELVNNIAKAHGGVSVFGGVGERTREGNDLYKEMIESGVINEEDRSKSKIALVYGQMNEPPGARMRVGLSALAMAEYFRDVSKQDVLLFIDNIFRFVQAGSEVSALLGRMPSAVGYQPTLGTDMGDLQERITSTTEGSITSVQAVYVPADDLTDPAPATTFAHLDATTVLSRGLASKGIYPAVDPLDSTSTMLQVSVVGEEHYGVARQVQSTLQRYKELQDIIAILGLDELSEDDRLTVSRARKIERFLSQPFFVAEVFTGSPGKYVKLADTIKGFQMILAGELDELPEQAFYLVGDINEAIAKAEKMKADAK
;
A
#
# COMPACT_ATOMS: atom_id res chain seq x y z
N MET A 1 -11.66 22.99 -42.24
CA MET A 1 -10.77 22.59 -41.13
C MET A 1 -9.71 21.67 -41.71
N VAL A 2 -8.49 22.15 -41.82
CA VAL A 2 -7.37 21.37 -42.37
C VAL A 2 -6.93 20.43 -41.22
N SER A 3 -7.18 19.14 -41.37
CA SER A 3 -6.61 18.11 -40.53
C SER A 3 -5.08 18.13 -40.73
N THR A 4 -4.38 18.77 -39.83
CA THR A 4 -2.92 18.61 -39.74
C THR A 4 -2.68 17.17 -39.23
N ALA A 5 -2.42 16.27 -40.16
CA ALA A 5 -1.83 14.98 -39.84
C ALA A 5 -0.53 15.27 -39.08
N THR A 6 -0.54 15.02 -37.77
CA THR A 6 0.67 15.08 -36.94
C THR A 6 1.64 14.09 -37.54
N LYS A 7 2.74 14.63 -38.14
CA LYS A 7 3.83 13.79 -38.62
C LYS A 7 4.35 12.99 -37.44
N THR A 8 4.09 11.70 -37.43
CA THR A 8 4.63 10.75 -36.46
C THR A 8 6.15 10.85 -36.46
N ASN A 9 6.74 11.10 -35.32
CA ASN A 9 8.18 11.15 -35.14
C ASN A 9 8.70 9.70 -35.08
N VAL A 10 9.46 9.31 -36.11
CA VAL A 10 9.91 7.93 -36.29
C VAL A 10 11.40 7.82 -36.13
N GLY A 11 11.85 6.89 -35.32
CA GLY A 11 13.24 6.52 -35.12
C GLY A 11 13.48 5.04 -35.40
N TYR A 12 14.73 4.62 -35.23
CA TYR A 12 15.17 3.25 -35.46
C TYR A 12 16.10 2.78 -34.35
N ILE A 13 15.95 1.52 -33.95
CA ILE A 13 16.81 0.89 -32.93
C ILE A 13 18.25 0.86 -33.44
N THR A 14 19.16 1.40 -32.64
CA THR A 14 20.60 1.34 -32.91
C THR A 14 21.31 0.31 -32.03
N GLN A 15 20.86 0.14 -30.81
CA GLN A 15 21.47 -0.78 -29.83
C GLN A 15 20.43 -1.30 -28.85
N ILE A 16 20.62 -2.55 -28.38
CA ILE A 16 19.81 -3.21 -27.35
C ILE A 16 20.77 -3.75 -26.31
N ILE A 17 20.58 -3.37 -25.03
CA ILE A 17 21.39 -3.85 -23.89
C ILE A 17 20.41 -4.31 -22.80
N GLY A 18 20.02 -5.59 -22.79
CA GLY A 18 18.98 -6.08 -21.89
C GLY A 18 17.69 -5.27 -22.05
N PRO A 19 17.15 -4.69 -20.99
CA PRO A 19 15.92 -3.89 -21.06
C PRO A 19 16.13 -2.46 -21.59
N VAL A 20 17.36 -2.06 -21.94
CA VAL A 20 17.69 -0.73 -22.45
C VAL A 20 17.81 -0.75 -23.97
N VAL A 21 17.16 0.20 -24.62
CA VAL A 21 17.11 0.35 -26.07
C VAL A 21 17.56 1.75 -26.45
N ASP A 22 18.58 1.85 -27.32
CA ASP A 22 19.02 3.11 -27.91
C ASP A 22 18.36 3.28 -29.28
N VAL A 23 17.76 4.46 -29.48
CA VAL A 23 16.97 4.79 -30.67
C VAL A 23 17.50 6.08 -31.33
N LYS A 24 17.72 6.06 -32.64
CA LYS A 24 18.11 7.24 -33.42
C LYS A 24 16.90 7.80 -34.15
N PHE A 25 16.72 9.13 -34.06
CA PHE A 25 15.66 9.87 -34.73
C PHE A 25 16.25 10.75 -35.84
N PRO A 26 16.32 10.28 -37.08
CA PRO A 26 17.03 10.97 -38.14
C PRO A 26 16.41 12.33 -38.56
N GLY A 27 15.14 12.56 -38.20
CA GLY A 27 14.45 13.84 -38.45
C GLY A 27 14.89 15.00 -37.55
N GLY A 28 15.83 14.78 -36.63
CA GLY A 28 16.39 15.81 -35.73
C GLY A 28 15.49 16.27 -34.60
N LYS A 29 14.23 15.83 -34.57
CA LYS A 29 13.31 16.08 -33.43
C LYS A 29 13.42 14.90 -32.42
N LEU A 30 14.02 15.17 -31.27
CA LEU A 30 14.12 14.18 -30.20
C LEU A 30 12.83 14.11 -29.40
N PRO A 31 12.41 12.89 -28.98
CA PRO A 31 11.40 12.73 -27.97
C PRO A 31 11.80 13.42 -26.66
N GLN A 32 10.80 13.84 -25.89
CA GLN A 32 11.05 14.33 -24.54
C GLN A 32 11.35 13.17 -23.58
N ILE A 33 12.04 13.48 -22.50
CA ILE A 33 12.23 12.51 -21.39
C ILE A 33 10.85 12.12 -20.86
N TYR A 34 10.69 10.83 -20.58
CA TYR A 34 9.45 10.15 -20.20
C TYR A 34 8.42 9.93 -21.32
N ASN A 35 8.67 10.36 -22.55
CA ASN A 35 7.80 9.96 -23.64
C ASN A 35 7.79 8.44 -23.80
N ALA A 36 6.61 7.91 -24.10
CA ALA A 36 6.44 6.53 -24.50
C ALA A 36 6.82 6.33 -25.96
N LEU A 37 7.66 5.36 -26.20
CA LEU A 37 8.05 4.90 -27.54
C LEU A 37 7.41 3.54 -27.79
N THR A 38 6.76 3.37 -28.93
CA THR A 38 6.20 2.09 -29.36
C THR A 38 7.04 1.46 -30.44
N ILE A 39 7.43 0.22 -30.23
CA ILE A 39 8.18 -0.58 -31.20
C ILE A 39 7.25 -1.70 -31.64
N SER A 40 6.90 -1.74 -32.92
CA SER A 40 6.03 -2.76 -33.49
C SER A 40 6.70 -3.33 -34.74
N GLY A 41 6.73 -4.65 -34.84
CA GLY A 41 7.37 -5.31 -35.99
C GLY A 41 7.24 -6.81 -35.88
N LYS A 42 8.00 -7.51 -36.73
CA LYS A 42 8.12 -8.96 -36.68
C LYS A 42 9.54 -9.35 -36.31
N ASN A 43 9.67 -10.34 -35.45
CA ASN A 43 10.96 -10.93 -35.15
C ASN A 43 11.46 -11.81 -36.34
N GLU A 44 12.68 -12.35 -36.23
CA GLU A 44 13.26 -13.20 -37.23
C GLU A 44 12.43 -14.49 -37.51
N ALA A 45 11.64 -14.91 -36.54
CA ALA A 45 10.72 -16.06 -36.67
C ALA A 45 9.35 -15.69 -37.27
N GLY A 46 9.14 -14.41 -37.66
CA GLY A 46 7.89 -13.92 -38.26
C GLY A 46 6.77 -13.67 -37.25
N GLN A 47 7.03 -13.73 -35.96
CA GLN A 47 6.06 -13.45 -34.88
C GLN A 47 5.96 -11.94 -34.66
N ASP A 48 4.75 -11.46 -34.38
CA ASP A 48 4.52 -10.06 -34.08
C ASP A 48 5.12 -9.71 -32.70
N VAL A 49 5.89 -8.62 -32.66
CA VAL A 49 6.50 -8.07 -31.46
C VAL A 49 5.96 -6.66 -31.25
N SER A 50 5.49 -6.37 -30.05
CA SER A 50 5.05 -5.02 -29.66
C SER A 50 5.60 -4.72 -28.28
N VAL A 51 6.45 -3.69 -28.19
CA VAL A 51 7.13 -3.30 -26.96
C VAL A 51 6.96 -1.81 -26.74
N THR A 52 6.62 -1.40 -25.55
CA THR A 52 6.60 0.00 -25.12
C THR A 52 7.85 0.29 -24.29
N CYS A 53 8.55 1.35 -24.63
CA CYS A 53 9.72 1.85 -23.91
C CYS A 53 9.47 3.28 -23.42
N GLU A 54 10.15 3.69 -22.37
CA GLU A 54 10.12 5.05 -21.84
C GLU A 54 11.48 5.71 -22.02
N VAL A 55 11.52 6.92 -22.57
CA VAL A 55 12.75 7.68 -22.78
C VAL A 55 13.32 8.11 -21.42
N GLN A 56 14.58 7.75 -21.17
CA GLN A 56 15.29 8.06 -19.92
C GLN A 56 16.43 9.06 -20.10
N GLN A 57 17.09 9.06 -21.24
CA GLN A 57 18.25 9.92 -21.50
C GLN A 57 18.31 10.38 -22.96
N LEU A 58 18.80 11.59 -23.15
CA LEU A 58 19.21 12.12 -24.44
C LEU A 58 20.73 11.94 -24.60
N LEU A 59 21.16 11.18 -25.62
CA LEU A 59 22.58 10.81 -25.77
C LEU A 59 23.37 11.74 -26.68
N GLY A 60 22.71 12.68 -27.33
CA GLY A 60 23.32 13.45 -28.44
C GLY A 60 23.22 12.70 -29.78
N ASP A 61 23.74 13.28 -30.86
CA ASP A 61 23.71 12.70 -32.21
C ASP A 61 22.32 12.15 -32.63
N SER A 62 21.28 12.87 -32.26
CA SER A 62 19.86 12.49 -32.50
C SER A 62 19.49 11.14 -31.94
N GLN A 63 20.13 10.72 -30.86
CA GLN A 63 19.84 9.46 -30.17
C GLN A 63 19.23 9.68 -28.77
N VAL A 64 18.35 8.77 -28.41
CA VAL A 64 17.78 8.66 -27.04
C VAL A 64 18.00 7.26 -26.49
N ARG A 65 18.09 7.17 -25.19
CA ARG A 65 18.11 5.90 -24.45
C ARG A 65 16.80 5.72 -23.76
N ALA A 66 16.16 4.59 -23.99
CA ALA A 66 14.86 4.24 -23.43
C ALA A 66 14.93 2.90 -22.66
N VAL A 67 14.04 2.76 -21.70
CA VAL A 67 13.90 1.53 -20.90
C VAL A 67 12.59 0.84 -21.27
N SER A 68 12.68 -0.45 -21.55
CA SER A 68 11.53 -1.26 -21.94
C SER A 68 10.62 -1.57 -20.73
N MET A 69 9.30 -1.56 -20.98
CA MET A 69 8.25 -1.96 -20.02
C MET A 69 7.90 -3.44 -20.15
N SER A 70 8.43 -4.14 -21.12
CA SER A 70 8.27 -5.60 -21.31
C SER A 70 9.58 -6.21 -21.77
N THR A 71 9.61 -7.54 -21.99
CA THR A 71 10.81 -8.19 -22.52
C THR A 71 11.23 -7.56 -23.86
N THR A 72 12.53 -7.46 -24.07
CA THR A 72 13.14 -7.01 -25.33
C THR A 72 13.43 -8.17 -26.31
N ASP A 73 13.02 -9.39 -25.94
CA ASP A 73 13.21 -10.57 -26.77
C ASP A 73 12.52 -10.40 -28.12
N GLY A 74 13.24 -10.70 -29.19
CA GLY A 74 12.75 -10.54 -30.56
C GLY A 74 12.91 -9.15 -31.16
N LEU A 75 13.37 -8.14 -30.39
CA LEU A 75 13.78 -6.86 -30.98
C LEU A 75 15.11 -7.00 -31.72
N VAL A 76 15.21 -6.35 -32.85
CA VAL A 76 16.45 -6.30 -33.64
C VAL A 76 16.81 -4.87 -34.02
N ARG A 77 18.09 -4.64 -34.29
CA ARG A 77 18.56 -3.33 -34.78
C ARG A 77 17.88 -2.98 -36.10
N GLY A 78 17.55 -1.70 -36.26
CA GLY A 78 16.88 -1.17 -37.43
C GLY A 78 15.35 -1.27 -37.38
N MET A 79 14.75 -1.91 -36.39
CA MET A 79 13.30 -1.84 -36.22
C MET A 79 12.83 -0.41 -36.01
N GLU A 80 11.66 -0.10 -36.55
CA GLU A 80 11.02 1.18 -36.45
C GLU A 80 10.48 1.44 -35.05
N VAL A 81 10.68 2.66 -34.57
CA VAL A 81 10.24 3.12 -33.27
C VAL A 81 9.44 4.40 -33.44
N VAL A 82 8.23 4.41 -32.91
CA VAL A 82 7.33 5.57 -33.00
C VAL A 82 7.28 6.29 -31.66
N ASP A 83 7.60 7.58 -31.68
CA ASP A 83 7.38 8.48 -30.54
C ASP A 83 5.89 8.82 -30.45
N THR A 84 5.24 8.47 -29.35
CA THR A 84 3.82 8.79 -29.12
C THR A 84 3.59 10.27 -28.86
N GLY A 85 4.65 11.02 -28.51
CA GLY A 85 4.57 12.43 -28.13
C GLY A 85 4.10 12.69 -26.69
N GLU A 86 3.77 11.64 -25.97
CA GLU A 86 3.24 11.70 -24.59
C GLU A 86 3.91 10.62 -23.71
N SER A 87 3.81 10.78 -22.41
CA SER A 87 4.21 9.72 -21.46
C SER A 87 3.23 8.53 -21.49
N ILE A 88 3.60 7.44 -20.84
CA ILE A 88 2.71 6.27 -20.69
C ILE A 88 1.38 6.73 -20.09
N GLN A 89 0.28 6.36 -20.76
CA GLN A 89 -1.09 6.65 -20.34
C GLN A 89 -1.73 5.38 -19.78
N VAL A 90 -2.49 5.52 -18.71
CA VAL A 90 -3.27 4.41 -18.11
C VAL A 90 -4.76 4.74 -18.11
N PRO A 91 -5.66 3.76 -18.32
CA PRO A 91 -7.09 3.96 -18.24
C PRO A 91 -7.48 4.31 -16.80
N VAL A 92 -8.49 5.15 -16.65
CA VAL A 92 -8.95 5.62 -15.34
C VAL A 92 -10.48 5.57 -15.23
N GLY A 93 -10.98 5.70 -14.01
CA GLY A 93 -12.40 5.79 -13.73
C GLY A 93 -13.05 4.46 -13.31
N ILE A 94 -14.35 4.49 -13.10
CA ILE A 94 -15.15 3.36 -12.63
C ILE A 94 -14.96 2.08 -13.45
N PRO A 95 -14.79 2.11 -14.79
CA PRO A 95 -14.55 0.88 -15.57
C PRO A 95 -13.28 0.12 -15.22
N THR A 96 -12.35 0.72 -14.46
CA THR A 96 -11.13 0.05 -13.98
C THR A 96 -11.35 -0.81 -12.74
N LEU A 97 -12.44 -0.59 -12.00
CA LEU A 97 -12.73 -1.32 -10.77
C LEU A 97 -12.96 -2.81 -11.05
N GLY A 98 -12.40 -3.65 -10.19
CA GLY A 98 -12.45 -5.10 -10.31
C GLY A 98 -11.59 -5.68 -11.43
N ARG A 99 -10.75 -4.87 -12.08
CA ARG A 99 -9.89 -5.25 -13.21
C ARG A 99 -8.42 -5.27 -12.80
N ILE A 100 -7.63 -6.05 -13.53
CA ILE A 100 -6.17 -6.14 -13.35
C ILE A 100 -5.47 -5.57 -14.58
N PHE A 101 -4.53 -4.67 -14.35
CA PHE A 101 -3.75 -3.98 -15.38
C PHE A 101 -2.26 -4.26 -15.24
N ASN A 102 -1.53 -4.16 -16.33
CA ASN A 102 -0.08 -4.07 -16.35
C ASN A 102 0.39 -2.59 -16.22
N VAL A 103 1.70 -2.38 -16.25
CA VAL A 103 2.32 -1.04 -16.10
C VAL A 103 1.87 -0.02 -17.15
N ILE A 104 1.55 -0.46 -18.36
CA ILE A 104 1.08 0.41 -19.46
C ILE A 104 -0.45 0.49 -19.56
N GLY A 105 -1.16 0.03 -18.52
CA GLY A 105 -2.62 0.13 -18.44
C GLY A 105 -3.39 -0.87 -19.30
N GLN A 106 -2.74 -1.91 -19.80
CA GLN A 106 -3.44 -2.98 -20.52
C GLN A 106 -4.04 -3.96 -19.52
N PRO A 107 -5.31 -4.39 -19.71
CA PRO A 107 -5.92 -5.42 -18.87
C PRO A 107 -5.24 -6.78 -19.11
N VAL A 108 -4.94 -7.49 -18.01
CA VAL A 108 -4.26 -8.79 -18.03
C VAL A 108 -5.10 -9.90 -17.36
N ASP A 109 -6.36 -9.60 -17.08
CA ASP A 109 -7.32 -10.52 -16.44
C ASP A 109 -8.13 -11.38 -17.41
N ASN A 110 -7.83 -11.35 -18.70
CA ASN A 110 -8.54 -12.05 -19.77
C ASN A 110 -10.04 -11.72 -19.91
N LEU A 111 -10.47 -10.58 -19.39
CA LEU A 111 -11.86 -10.10 -19.46
C LEU A 111 -12.11 -9.13 -20.62
N GLY A 112 -11.16 -9.02 -21.54
CA GLY A 112 -11.26 -8.12 -22.68
C GLY A 112 -10.92 -6.66 -22.36
N PRO A 113 -11.03 -5.75 -23.34
CA PRO A 113 -10.67 -4.35 -23.19
C PRO A 113 -11.58 -3.64 -22.20
N VAL A 114 -11.06 -2.59 -21.57
CA VAL A 114 -11.82 -1.72 -20.66
C VAL A 114 -12.52 -0.65 -21.49
N ASN A 115 -13.80 -0.48 -21.25
CA ASN A 115 -14.62 0.52 -21.95
C ASN A 115 -14.50 1.89 -21.24
N THR A 116 -13.36 2.54 -21.44
CA THR A 116 -13.17 3.93 -21.00
C THR A 116 -12.50 4.73 -22.11
N SER A 117 -12.94 5.97 -22.27
CA SER A 117 -12.28 6.97 -23.15
C SER A 117 -11.30 7.85 -22.38
N GLU A 118 -11.27 7.74 -21.05
CA GLU A 118 -10.45 8.56 -20.19
C GLU A 118 -9.16 7.84 -19.82
N SER A 119 -8.04 8.56 -19.96
CA SER A 119 -6.72 8.09 -19.56
C SER A 119 -5.96 9.20 -18.85
N MET A 120 -5.00 8.84 -18.02
CA MET A 120 -4.12 9.77 -17.34
C MET A 120 -2.66 9.38 -17.51
N PRO A 121 -1.74 10.35 -17.67
CA PRO A 121 -0.32 10.08 -17.72
C PRO A 121 0.17 9.61 -16.35
N ILE A 122 1.12 8.66 -16.35
CA ILE A 122 1.75 8.19 -15.12
C ILE A 122 2.69 9.22 -14.50
N HIS A 123 3.27 10.09 -15.31
CA HIS A 123 4.10 11.21 -14.87
C HIS A 123 3.25 12.45 -14.72
N ARG A 124 3.07 12.90 -13.50
CA ARG A 124 2.32 14.09 -13.13
C ARG A 124 3.06 14.84 -12.03
N ASN A 125 2.90 16.14 -12.00
CA ASN A 125 3.36 16.95 -10.89
C ASN A 125 2.48 16.69 -9.65
N PRO A 126 3.04 16.81 -8.43
CA PRO A 126 2.24 16.83 -7.23
C PRO A 126 1.23 18.00 -7.25
N PRO A 127 0.13 17.92 -6.47
CA PRO A 127 -0.83 19.01 -6.36
C PRO A 127 -0.15 20.33 -5.97
N ALA A 128 -0.70 21.44 -6.47
CA ALA A 128 -0.19 22.77 -6.13
C ALA A 128 -0.34 23.03 -4.62
N PHE A 129 0.58 23.82 -4.07
CA PHE A 129 0.60 24.12 -2.63
C PHE A 129 -0.73 24.73 -2.12
N THR A 130 -1.43 25.46 -3.00
CA THR A 130 -2.74 26.06 -2.71
C THR A 130 -3.90 25.08 -2.72
N GLU A 131 -3.70 23.89 -3.27
CA GLU A 131 -4.73 22.84 -3.36
C GLU A 131 -4.65 21.86 -2.19
N LEU A 132 -3.57 21.92 -1.39
CA LEU A 132 -3.35 20.99 -0.30
C LEU A 132 -4.26 21.29 0.88
N GLU A 133 -4.86 20.25 1.46
CA GLU A 133 -5.50 20.31 2.76
C GLU A 133 -4.44 20.31 3.85
N THR A 134 -4.32 21.44 4.54
CA THR A 134 -3.27 21.63 5.55
C THR A 134 -3.66 21.16 6.94
N LYS A 135 -4.97 21.06 7.23
CA LYS A 135 -5.45 20.63 8.54
C LYS A 135 -5.32 19.12 8.69
N PRO A 136 -4.52 18.65 9.67
CA PRO A 136 -4.42 17.22 9.90
C PRO A 136 -5.76 16.65 10.37
N SER A 137 -6.21 15.58 9.74
CA SER A 137 -7.41 14.84 10.14
C SER A 137 -7.10 13.35 10.25
N VAL A 138 -7.70 12.69 11.22
CA VAL A 138 -7.56 11.24 11.41
C VAL A 138 -8.43 10.52 10.39
N PHE A 139 -7.85 9.50 9.77
CA PHE A 139 -8.55 8.55 8.94
C PHE A 139 -8.97 7.37 9.82
N GLU A 140 -10.27 7.29 10.15
CA GLU A 140 -10.81 6.23 10.99
C GLU A 140 -10.90 4.92 10.20
N THR A 141 -10.19 3.90 10.65
CA THR A 141 -10.10 2.60 9.97
C THR A 141 -11.16 1.61 10.46
N GLY A 142 -11.74 1.82 11.63
CA GLY A 142 -12.63 0.89 12.31
C GLY A 142 -11.91 -0.30 12.95
N ILE A 143 -10.58 -0.25 13.01
CA ILE A 143 -9.71 -1.27 13.64
C ILE A 143 -9.16 -0.69 14.95
N LYS A 144 -9.59 -1.23 16.08
CA LYS A 144 -9.30 -0.69 17.42
C LYS A 144 -7.83 -0.38 17.67
N VAL A 145 -6.95 -1.33 17.38
CA VAL A 145 -5.51 -1.18 17.65
C VAL A 145 -4.88 -0.08 16.82
N ILE A 146 -5.30 0.10 15.58
CA ILE A 146 -4.79 1.14 14.68
C ILE A 146 -5.33 2.50 15.13
N ASP A 147 -6.65 2.61 15.25
CA ASP A 147 -7.31 3.90 15.53
C ASP A 147 -6.92 4.46 16.90
N LEU A 148 -6.68 3.60 17.90
CA LEU A 148 -6.28 4.02 19.24
C LEU A 148 -4.80 4.39 19.32
N LEU A 149 -3.89 3.51 18.86
CA LEU A 149 -2.46 3.57 19.19
C LEU A 149 -1.58 4.08 18.05
N ALA A 150 -1.99 3.89 16.80
CA ALA A 150 -1.28 4.33 15.61
C ALA A 150 -2.24 4.91 14.58
N PRO A 151 -3.03 5.96 14.92
CA PRO A 151 -4.08 6.49 14.05
C PRO A 151 -3.50 6.97 12.72
N TYR A 152 -4.16 6.65 11.62
CA TYR A 152 -3.75 7.03 10.29
C TYR A 152 -4.14 8.48 9.99
N ARG A 153 -3.27 9.18 9.27
CA ARG A 153 -3.56 10.49 8.73
C ARG A 153 -4.33 10.35 7.43
N ARG A 154 -5.44 11.08 7.27
CA ARG A 154 -6.10 11.21 5.97
C ARG A 154 -5.17 11.90 4.99
N GLY A 155 -4.91 11.26 3.85
CA GLY A 155 -3.89 11.70 2.90
C GLY A 155 -2.46 11.44 3.35
N GLY A 156 -2.26 10.63 4.39
CA GLY A 156 -0.96 10.25 4.91
C GLY A 156 -0.40 8.99 4.28
N LYS A 157 0.83 8.69 4.66
CA LYS A 157 1.62 7.55 4.18
C LYS A 157 1.92 6.63 5.35
N ILE A 158 1.43 5.40 5.25
CA ILE A 158 1.55 4.39 6.30
C ILE A 158 2.49 3.28 5.83
N GLY A 159 3.52 3.01 6.62
CA GLY A 159 4.38 1.84 6.40
C GLY A 159 3.81 0.61 7.11
N LEU A 160 3.61 -0.48 6.38
CA LEU A 160 3.17 -1.76 6.91
C LEU A 160 4.35 -2.73 6.96
N PHE A 161 4.77 -3.07 8.17
CA PHE A 161 5.92 -3.94 8.43
C PHE A 161 5.45 -5.28 8.96
N GLY A 162 6.11 -6.34 8.57
CA GLY A 162 5.86 -7.68 9.10
C GLY A 162 6.37 -8.77 8.18
N GLY A 163 6.71 -9.89 8.77
CA GLY A 163 7.13 -11.09 8.04
C GLY A 163 6.00 -11.77 7.27
N ALA A 164 6.29 -12.88 6.64
CA ALA A 164 5.29 -13.69 5.97
C ALA A 164 4.33 -14.33 6.99
N GLY A 165 3.04 -14.43 6.64
CA GLY A 165 2.06 -15.16 7.43
C GLY A 165 1.53 -14.45 8.69
N VAL A 166 1.80 -13.16 8.86
CA VAL A 166 1.32 -12.38 10.02
C VAL A 166 0.02 -11.61 9.75
N GLY A 167 -0.57 -11.76 8.56
CA GLY A 167 -1.86 -11.15 8.21
C GLY A 167 -1.81 -9.81 7.50
N LYS A 168 -0.70 -9.46 6.81
CA LYS A 168 -0.62 -8.22 6.01
C LYS A 168 -1.76 -8.10 5.01
N THR A 169 -1.97 -9.11 4.19
CA THR A 169 -3.02 -9.18 3.18
C THR A 169 -4.41 -9.01 3.78
N VAL A 170 -4.67 -9.66 4.91
CA VAL A 170 -5.97 -9.62 5.59
C VAL A 170 -6.28 -8.20 6.10
N ILE A 171 -5.28 -7.51 6.66
CA ILE A 171 -5.44 -6.11 7.08
C ILE A 171 -5.69 -5.20 5.87
N MET A 172 -4.94 -5.38 4.77
CA MET A 172 -5.16 -4.59 3.56
C MET A 172 -6.58 -4.78 3.02
N MET A 173 -7.06 -6.02 2.92
CA MET A 173 -8.43 -6.30 2.47
C MET A 173 -9.50 -5.71 3.41
N GLU A 174 -9.27 -5.78 4.72
CA GLU A 174 -10.19 -5.18 5.70
C GLU A 174 -10.25 -3.66 5.57
N LEU A 175 -9.12 -3.00 5.36
CA LEU A 175 -9.07 -1.56 5.08
C LEU A 175 -9.83 -1.20 3.81
N VAL A 176 -9.67 -1.98 2.71
CA VAL A 176 -10.45 -1.79 1.47
C VAL A 176 -11.95 -1.88 1.74
N ASN A 177 -12.36 -2.91 2.47
CA ASN A 177 -13.77 -3.11 2.81
C ASN A 177 -14.32 -1.97 3.67
N ASN A 178 -13.54 -1.53 4.65
CA ASN A 178 -13.97 -0.51 5.61
C ASN A 178 -14.04 0.88 4.97
N ILE A 179 -13.09 1.25 4.11
CA ILE A 179 -13.17 2.54 3.40
C ILE A 179 -14.39 2.58 2.47
N ALA A 180 -14.67 1.49 1.78
CA ALA A 180 -15.82 1.46 0.90
C ALA A 180 -17.16 1.53 1.66
N LYS A 181 -17.26 0.90 2.83
CA LYS A 181 -18.49 0.90 3.64
C LYS A 181 -18.66 2.17 4.46
N ALA A 182 -17.61 2.66 5.11
CA ALA A 182 -17.70 3.78 6.04
C ALA A 182 -17.51 5.14 5.36
N HIS A 183 -16.67 5.22 4.33
CA HIS A 183 -16.28 6.47 3.69
C HIS A 183 -16.77 6.59 2.24
N GLY A 184 -17.37 5.53 1.67
CA GLY A 184 -17.82 5.53 0.27
C GLY A 184 -16.69 5.67 -0.75
N GLY A 185 -15.45 5.43 -0.34
CA GLY A 185 -14.24 5.56 -1.15
C GLY A 185 -13.92 4.29 -1.94
N VAL A 186 -12.92 4.41 -2.78
CA VAL A 186 -12.38 3.33 -3.60
C VAL A 186 -10.92 3.07 -3.24
N SER A 187 -10.39 1.94 -3.70
CA SER A 187 -9.00 1.59 -3.48
C SER A 187 -8.29 1.28 -4.80
N VAL A 188 -6.99 1.45 -4.81
CA VAL A 188 -6.11 1.00 -5.90
C VAL A 188 -4.97 0.21 -5.29
N PHE A 189 -4.66 -0.94 -5.86
CA PHE A 189 -3.55 -1.79 -5.43
C PHE A 189 -2.46 -1.81 -6.50
N GLY A 190 -1.25 -1.42 -6.11
CA GLY A 190 -0.05 -1.51 -6.93
C GLY A 190 0.85 -2.64 -6.44
N GLY A 191 0.87 -3.75 -7.17
CA GLY A 191 1.78 -4.87 -6.93
C GLY A 191 3.13 -4.63 -7.59
N VAL A 192 4.15 -4.35 -6.80
CA VAL A 192 5.48 -3.96 -7.26
C VAL A 192 6.50 -5.05 -6.95
N GLY A 193 6.90 -5.81 -7.95
CA GLY A 193 7.98 -6.79 -7.84
C GLY A 193 7.71 -7.96 -6.91
N GLU A 194 6.45 -8.25 -6.61
CA GLU A 194 6.04 -9.40 -5.79
C GLU A 194 5.83 -10.66 -6.63
N ARG A 195 5.62 -11.80 -5.98
CA ARG A 195 5.43 -13.07 -6.66
C ARG A 195 4.08 -13.11 -7.37
N THR A 196 4.06 -13.57 -8.63
CA THR A 196 2.83 -13.70 -9.41
C THR A 196 1.78 -14.58 -8.73
N ARG A 197 2.22 -15.64 -8.03
CA ARG A 197 1.32 -16.51 -7.27
C ARG A 197 0.62 -15.74 -6.15
N GLU A 198 1.34 -14.95 -5.38
CA GLU A 198 0.78 -14.15 -4.27
C GLU A 198 -0.21 -13.10 -4.78
N GLY A 199 0.08 -12.48 -5.93
CA GLY A 199 -0.85 -11.57 -6.59
C GLY A 199 -2.14 -12.24 -7.07
N ASN A 200 -2.05 -13.48 -7.57
CA ASN A 200 -3.23 -14.24 -7.97
C ASN A 200 -4.03 -14.74 -6.77
N ASP A 201 -3.35 -15.18 -5.70
CA ASP A 201 -4.01 -15.60 -4.46
C ASP A 201 -4.77 -14.40 -3.85
N LEU A 202 -4.15 -13.22 -3.78
CA LEU A 202 -4.79 -11.97 -3.33
C LEU A 202 -6.05 -11.63 -4.16
N TYR A 203 -5.98 -11.75 -5.48
CA TYR A 203 -7.13 -11.49 -6.35
C TYR A 203 -8.30 -12.44 -6.05
N LYS A 204 -8.03 -13.73 -5.85
CA LYS A 204 -9.05 -14.73 -5.48
C LYS A 204 -9.66 -14.44 -4.11
N GLU A 205 -8.83 -14.14 -3.12
CA GLU A 205 -9.29 -13.77 -1.78
C GLU A 205 -10.18 -12.51 -1.80
N MET A 206 -9.88 -11.53 -2.67
CA MET A 206 -10.72 -10.35 -2.87
C MET A 206 -12.09 -10.67 -3.50
N ILE A 207 -12.15 -11.69 -4.35
CA ILE A 207 -13.43 -12.18 -4.90
C ILE A 207 -14.22 -12.90 -3.81
N GLU A 208 -13.60 -13.83 -3.10
CA GLU A 208 -14.24 -14.61 -2.03
C GLU A 208 -14.76 -13.73 -0.89
N SER A 209 -14.03 -12.67 -0.55
CA SER A 209 -14.44 -11.70 0.48
C SER A 209 -15.47 -10.65 -0.03
N GLY A 210 -15.83 -10.68 -1.32
CA GLY A 210 -16.78 -9.74 -1.92
C GLY A 210 -16.26 -8.31 -2.11
N VAL A 211 -14.97 -8.09 -2.00
CA VAL A 211 -14.30 -6.83 -2.35
C VAL A 211 -14.35 -6.61 -3.86
N ILE A 212 -14.20 -7.67 -4.63
CA ILE A 212 -14.39 -7.70 -6.08
C ILE A 212 -15.68 -8.46 -6.38
N ASN A 213 -16.58 -7.82 -7.13
CA ASN A 213 -17.83 -8.42 -7.55
C ASN A 213 -17.67 -8.97 -8.98
N GLU A 214 -17.81 -10.28 -9.16
CA GLU A 214 -17.65 -10.92 -10.47
C GLU A 214 -18.84 -10.70 -11.41
N GLU A 215 -20.05 -10.59 -10.85
CA GLU A 215 -21.27 -10.40 -11.64
C GLU A 215 -21.40 -8.95 -12.17
N ASP A 216 -21.01 -7.98 -11.34
CA ASP A 216 -21.05 -6.56 -11.68
C ASP A 216 -19.76 -5.86 -11.21
N ARG A 217 -18.79 -5.80 -12.10
CA ARG A 217 -17.47 -5.21 -11.81
C ARG A 217 -17.54 -3.75 -11.35
N SER A 218 -18.55 -3.00 -11.77
CA SER A 218 -18.73 -1.60 -11.35
C SER A 218 -19.00 -1.44 -9.86
N LYS A 219 -19.45 -2.51 -9.20
CA LYS A 219 -19.65 -2.57 -7.74
C LYS A 219 -18.40 -2.99 -6.97
N SER A 220 -17.35 -3.37 -7.67
CA SER A 220 -16.05 -3.67 -7.06
C SER A 220 -15.46 -2.41 -6.42
N LYS A 221 -14.65 -2.61 -5.39
CA LYS A 221 -14.14 -1.54 -4.53
C LYS A 221 -12.69 -1.21 -4.79
N ILE A 222 -12.04 -1.94 -5.68
CA ILE A 222 -10.61 -1.86 -5.92
C ILE A 222 -10.25 -2.09 -7.39
N ALA A 223 -9.25 -1.35 -7.89
CA ALA A 223 -8.54 -1.62 -9.13
C ALA A 223 -7.13 -2.14 -8.82
N LEU A 224 -6.61 -3.07 -9.64
CA LEU A 224 -5.31 -3.69 -9.41
C LEU A 224 -4.38 -3.40 -10.59
N VAL A 225 -3.13 -3.04 -10.26
CA VAL A 225 -2.07 -2.82 -11.24
C VAL A 225 -0.86 -3.64 -10.84
N TYR A 226 -0.43 -4.57 -11.69
CA TYR A 226 0.66 -5.48 -11.38
C TYR A 226 1.89 -5.26 -12.27
N GLY A 227 3.05 -5.14 -11.64
CA GLY A 227 4.37 -5.27 -12.24
C GLY A 227 5.19 -6.23 -11.40
N GLN A 228 4.95 -7.54 -11.60
CA GLN A 228 5.45 -8.60 -10.74
C GLN A 228 6.95 -8.86 -10.95
N MET A 229 7.51 -9.78 -10.16
CA MET A 229 8.95 -10.03 -10.10
C MET A 229 9.53 -10.60 -11.41
N ASN A 230 8.70 -11.19 -12.29
CA ASN A 230 9.09 -11.66 -13.62
C ASN A 230 9.16 -10.55 -14.66
N GLU A 231 8.62 -9.38 -14.37
CA GLU A 231 8.65 -8.22 -15.26
C GLU A 231 10.03 -7.54 -15.28
N PRO A 232 10.43 -6.89 -16.39
CA PRO A 232 11.68 -6.15 -16.45
C PRO A 232 11.72 -4.98 -15.44
N PRO A 233 12.90 -4.47 -15.10
CA PRO A 233 13.05 -3.42 -14.11
C PRO A 233 12.32 -2.12 -14.47
N GLY A 234 12.15 -1.81 -15.76
CA GLY A 234 11.36 -0.66 -16.21
C GLY A 234 9.91 -0.76 -15.77
N ALA A 235 9.27 -1.92 -15.94
CA ALA A 235 7.90 -2.15 -15.49
C ALA A 235 7.78 -2.07 -13.96
N ARG A 236 8.65 -2.73 -13.23
CA ARG A 236 8.65 -2.71 -11.74
C ARG A 236 8.88 -1.30 -11.18
N MET A 237 9.67 -0.47 -11.85
CA MET A 237 9.93 0.91 -11.47
C MET A 237 8.72 1.83 -11.72
N ARG A 238 7.88 1.54 -12.70
CA ARG A 238 6.78 2.42 -13.13
C ARG A 238 5.39 1.99 -12.68
N VAL A 239 5.20 0.71 -12.32
CA VAL A 239 3.88 0.19 -11.93
C VAL A 239 3.26 0.94 -10.73
N GLY A 240 4.08 1.38 -9.78
CA GLY A 240 3.62 2.22 -8.66
C GLY A 240 3.06 3.57 -9.13
N LEU A 241 3.66 4.18 -10.15
CA LEU A 241 3.17 5.42 -10.77
C LEU A 241 1.87 5.18 -11.54
N SER A 242 1.73 4.03 -12.19
CA SER A 242 0.50 3.64 -12.90
C SER A 242 -0.67 3.49 -11.93
N ALA A 243 -0.44 2.82 -10.81
CA ALA A 243 -1.44 2.69 -9.74
C ALA A 243 -1.79 4.06 -9.14
N LEU A 244 -0.79 4.90 -8.89
CA LEU A 244 -0.98 6.25 -8.37
C LEU A 244 -1.79 7.14 -9.32
N ALA A 245 -1.55 7.07 -10.63
CA ALA A 245 -2.32 7.83 -11.62
C ALA A 245 -3.81 7.45 -11.61
N MET A 246 -4.14 6.16 -11.45
CA MET A 246 -5.52 5.72 -11.28
C MET A 246 -6.13 6.25 -9.97
N ALA A 247 -5.38 6.24 -8.88
CA ALA A 247 -5.82 6.78 -7.60
C ALA A 247 -6.06 8.30 -7.66
N GLU A 248 -5.20 9.03 -8.34
CA GLU A 248 -5.33 10.49 -8.54
C GLU A 248 -6.60 10.88 -9.29
N TYR A 249 -7.05 10.07 -10.25
CA TYR A 249 -8.32 10.31 -10.92
C TYR A 249 -9.50 10.30 -9.93
N PHE A 250 -9.55 9.31 -9.06
CA PHE A 250 -10.62 9.22 -8.07
C PHE A 250 -10.54 10.36 -7.04
N ARG A 251 -9.34 10.81 -6.65
CA ARG A 251 -9.16 11.97 -5.79
C ARG A 251 -9.59 13.28 -6.45
N ASP A 252 -9.05 13.54 -7.67
CA ASP A 252 -9.12 14.86 -8.30
C ASP A 252 -10.43 15.06 -9.11
N VAL A 253 -10.90 14.01 -9.79
CA VAL A 253 -12.08 14.06 -10.66
C VAL A 253 -13.35 13.56 -9.95
N SER A 254 -13.26 12.40 -9.30
CA SER A 254 -14.39 11.82 -8.56
C SER A 254 -14.54 12.40 -7.16
N LYS A 255 -13.56 13.17 -6.66
CA LYS A 255 -13.58 13.86 -5.36
C LYS A 255 -13.83 12.91 -4.19
N GLN A 256 -13.14 11.78 -4.20
CA GLN A 256 -13.29 10.71 -3.23
C GLN A 256 -12.06 10.56 -2.34
N ASP A 257 -12.26 9.90 -1.22
CA ASP A 257 -11.16 9.36 -0.43
C ASP A 257 -10.71 8.03 -1.02
N VAL A 258 -9.43 7.94 -1.32
CA VAL A 258 -8.82 6.79 -2.00
C VAL A 258 -7.79 6.14 -1.07
N LEU A 259 -7.81 4.81 -0.98
CA LEU A 259 -6.70 4.04 -0.44
C LEU A 259 -5.80 3.56 -1.59
N LEU A 260 -4.52 3.85 -1.49
CA LEU A 260 -3.50 3.34 -2.38
C LEU A 260 -2.63 2.34 -1.64
N PHE A 261 -2.66 1.09 -2.07
CA PHE A 261 -1.76 0.06 -1.57
C PHE A 261 -0.57 -0.10 -2.50
N ILE A 262 0.63 -0.17 -1.94
CA ILE A 262 1.87 -0.44 -2.67
C ILE A 262 2.55 -1.63 -2.00
N ASP A 263 2.62 -2.74 -2.69
CA ASP A 263 3.30 -3.93 -2.22
C ASP A 263 4.29 -4.43 -3.29
N ASN A 264 5.57 -4.17 -3.15
CA ASN A 264 6.34 -3.65 -2.03
C ASN A 264 7.13 -2.40 -2.45
N ILE A 265 7.16 -1.36 -1.64
CA ILE A 265 7.88 -0.11 -1.98
C ILE A 265 9.39 -0.32 -2.13
N PHE A 266 9.99 -1.26 -1.41
CA PHE A 266 11.40 -1.61 -1.57
C PHE A 266 11.72 -2.09 -2.99
N ARG A 267 10.79 -2.82 -3.64
CA ARG A 267 10.99 -3.31 -5.01
C ARG A 267 11.00 -2.19 -6.04
N PHE A 268 10.27 -1.12 -5.77
CA PHE A 268 10.35 0.13 -6.56
C PHE A 268 11.78 0.70 -6.53
N VAL A 269 12.37 0.82 -5.34
CA VAL A 269 13.75 1.28 -5.17
C VAL A 269 14.76 0.35 -5.84
N GLN A 270 14.60 -0.95 -5.65
CA GLN A 270 15.47 -1.97 -6.26
C GLN A 270 15.43 -1.89 -7.79
N ALA A 271 14.25 -1.80 -8.40
CA ALA A 271 14.11 -1.65 -9.84
C ALA A 271 14.76 -0.35 -10.34
N GLY A 272 14.63 0.75 -9.61
CA GLY A 272 15.30 2.01 -9.88
C GLY A 272 16.83 1.88 -9.87
N SER A 273 17.40 1.11 -8.95
CA SER A 273 18.86 0.87 -8.92
C SER A 273 19.33 0.01 -10.09
N GLU A 274 18.57 -1.00 -10.48
CA GLU A 274 18.86 -1.83 -11.67
C GLU A 274 18.85 -0.98 -12.96
N VAL A 275 17.85 -0.14 -13.14
CA VAL A 275 17.77 0.78 -14.28
C VAL A 275 18.92 1.78 -14.28
N SER A 276 19.22 2.37 -13.13
CA SER A 276 20.32 3.34 -12.99
C SER A 276 21.68 2.76 -13.38
N ALA A 277 21.94 1.51 -12.97
CA ALA A 277 23.15 0.78 -13.35
C ALA A 277 23.24 0.55 -14.87
N LEU A 278 22.13 0.15 -15.50
CA LEU A 278 22.04 -0.05 -16.95
C LEU A 278 22.17 1.25 -17.74
N LEU A 279 21.76 2.39 -17.18
CA LEU A 279 21.94 3.71 -17.76
C LEU A 279 23.38 4.25 -17.58
N GLY A 280 24.27 3.51 -16.91
CA GLY A 280 25.66 3.89 -16.69
C GLY A 280 25.83 5.02 -15.68
N ARG A 281 24.89 5.23 -14.79
CA ARG A 281 25.00 6.20 -13.69
C ARG A 281 25.92 5.66 -12.60
N MET A 282 26.75 6.51 -12.01
CA MET A 282 27.61 6.12 -10.90
C MET A 282 26.75 5.80 -9.68
N PRO A 283 26.90 4.61 -9.07
CA PRO A 283 26.11 4.24 -7.91
C PRO A 283 26.46 5.07 -6.68
N SER A 284 25.49 5.31 -5.82
CA SER A 284 25.67 5.88 -4.50
C SER A 284 25.98 4.82 -3.44
N ALA A 285 25.81 5.13 -2.16
CA ALA A 285 26.04 4.20 -1.06
C ALA A 285 25.28 2.88 -1.25
N VAL A 286 25.93 1.76 -0.92
CA VAL A 286 25.38 0.39 -0.99
C VAL A 286 24.92 -0.03 -2.39
N GLY A 287 25.31 0.70 -3.44
CA GLY A 287 24.97 0.40 -4.83
C GLY A 287 23.60 0.96 -5.31
N TYR A 288 22.94 1.76 -4.50
CA TYR A 288 21.70 2.42 -4.91
C TYR A 288 21.92 3.55 -5.93
N GLN A 289 20.85 3.93 -6.62
CA GLN A 289 20.87 5.05 -7.57
C GLN A 289 21.18 6.38 -6.86
N PRO A 290 21.90 7.30 -7.51
CA PRO A 290 22.15 8.63 -6.96
C PRO A 290 20.88 9.47 -6.84
N THR A 291 19.82 9.11 -7.57
CA THR A 291 18.51 9.77 -7.60
C THR A 291 17.50 9.17 -6.62
N LEU A 292 17.93 8.30 -5.70
CA LEU A 292 17.03 7.57 -4.77
C LEU A 292 16.06 8.50 -4.04
N GLY A 293 16.55 9.58 -3.46
CA GLY A 293 15.72 10.54 -2.73
C GLY A 293 14.72 11.26 -3.63
N THR A 294 15.13 11.61 -4.86
CA THR A 294 14.27 12.27 -5.83
C THR A 294 13.21 11.33 -6.36
N ASP A 295 13.61 10.11 -6.75
CA ASP A 295 12.66 9.09 -7.27
C ASP A 295 11.59 8.75 -6.24
N MET A 296 11.99 8.62 -4.98
CA MET A 296 11.06 8.39 -3.87
C MET A 296 10.17 9.61 -3.62
N GLY A 297 10.74 10.82 -3.63
CA GLY A 297 10.01 12.08 -3.46
C GLY A 297 8.96 12.28 -4.54
N ASP A 298 9.30 12.04 -5.81
CA ASP A 298 8.37 12.18 -6.95
C ASP A 298 7.15 11.26 -6.81
N LEU A 299 7.30 10.08 -6.25
CA LEU A 299 6.18 9.18 -5.93
C LEU A 299 5.41 9.67 -4.70
N GLN A 300 6.10 9.93 -3.60
CA GLN A 300 5.49 10.15 -2.28
C GLN A 300 4.78 11.51 -2.16
N GLU A 301 5.28 12.57 -2.78
CA GLU A 301 4.69 13.91 -2.69
C GLU A 301 3.36 14.05 -3.45
N ARG A 302 3.07 13.16 -4.38
CA ARG A 302 1.77 13.06 -5.06
C ARG A 302 0.68 12.43 -4.17
N ILE A 303 1.09 11.67 -3.16
CA ILE A 303 0.21 11.00 -2.20
C ILE A 303 -0.10 11.99 -1.08
N THR A 304 -1.25 12.64 -1.17
CA THR A 304 -1.65 13.70 -0.22
C THR A 304 -3.14 13.97 -0.26
N SER A 305 -3.63 14.70 0.73
CA SER A 305 -4.98 15.27 0.73
C SER A 305 -5.00 16.60 -0.02
N THR A 306 -6.04 16.77 -0.83
CA THR A 306 -6.39 18.04 -1.43
C THR A 306 -7.73 18.53 -0.85
N THR A 307 -8.11 19.74 -1.20
CA THR A 307 -9.43 20.30 -0.83
C THR A 307 -10.60 19.51 -1.44
N GLU A 308 -10.36 18.72 -2.47
CA GLU A 308 -11.37 17.97 -3.21
C GLU A 308 -11.49 16.50 -2.74
N GLY A 309 -10.37 15.87 -2.39
CA GLY A 309 -10.32 14.47 -1.98
C GLY A 309 -8.98 14.10 -1.37
N SER A 310 -8.78 12.83 -1.02
CA SER A 310 -7.52 12.38 -0.43
C SER A 310 -7.04 11.07 -1.03
N ILE A 311 -5.70 10.88 -1.03
CA ILE A 311 -5.07 9.58 -1.22
C ILE A 311 -4.32 9.26 0.06
N THR A 312 -4.77 8.23 0.75
CA THR A 312 -4.05 7.64 1.90
C THR A 312 -3.35 6.39 1.42
N SER A 313 -2.04 6.27 1.61
CA SER A 313 -1.32 5.09 1.15
C SER A 313 -0.93 4.17 2.30
N VAL A 314 -1.06 2.86 2.05
CA VAL A 314 -0.52 1.80 2.88
C VAL A 314 0.53 1.07 2.06
N GLN A 315 1.78 1.18 2.49
CA GLN A 315 2.94 0.70 1.75
C GLN A 315 3.59 -0.44 2.52
N ALA A 316 3.61 -1.63 1.94
CA ALA A 316 4.39 -2.71 2.50
C ALA A 316 5.88 -2.38 2.34
N VAL A 317 6.61 -2.44 3.44
CA VAL A 317 8.05 -2.14 3.47
C VAL A 317 8.81 -3.41 3.82
N TYR A 318 9.71 -3.82 2.94
CA TYR A 318 10.70 -4.85 3.21
C TYR A 318 11.99 -4.18 3.69
N VAL A 319 12.53 -4.68 4.78
CA VAL A 319 13.80 -4.21 5.34
C VAL A 319 14.86 -5.27 5.07
N PRO A 320 15.83 -5.03 4.19
CA PRO A 320 16.90 -5.99 3.89
C PRO A 320 17.71 -6.32 5.14
N ALA A 321 17.85 -7.62 5.44
CA ALA A 321 18.60 -8.12 6.60
C ALA A 321 18.18 -7.52 7.96
N ASP A 322 16.95 -7.02 8.06
CA ASP A 322 16.43 -6.29 9.23
C ASP A 322 17.24 -5.04 9.59
N ASP A 323 18.01 -4.49 8.63
CA ASP A 323 18.83 -3.30 8.80
C ASP A 323 18.05 -2.02 8.44
N LEU A 324 17.56 -1.32 9.44
CA LEU A 324 16.83 -0.05 9.28
C LEU A 324 17.75 1.11 8.83
N THR A 325 19.06 0.93 8.84
CA THR A 325 20.03 1.96 8.40
C THR A 325 20.35 1.87 6.91
N ASP A 326 19.87 0.82 6.23
CA ASP A 326 19.95 0.71 4.77
C ASP A 326 19.29 1.93 4.11
N PRO A 327 19.91 2.53 3.06
CA PRO A 327 19.39 3.75 2.42
C PRO A 327 17.95 3.65 1.90
N ALA A 328 17.51 2.48 1.43
CA ALA A 328 16.16 2.32 0.91
C ALA A 328 15.06 2.42 1.98
N PRO A 329 15.06 1.62 3.07
CA PRO A 329 14.13 1.82 4.16
C PRO A 329 14.30 3.18 4.82
N ALA A 330 15.51 3.68 5.06
CA ALA A 330 15.75 4.97 5.69
C ALA A 330 15.10 6.12 4.90
N THR A 331 15.23 6.14 3.57
CA THR A 331 14.57 7.13 2.72
C THR A 331 13.05 6.98 2.74
N THR A 332 12.55 5.74 2.75
CA THR A 332 11.11 5.48 2.83
C THR A 332 10.52 5.98 4.16
N PHE A 333 11.18 5.69 5.28
CA PHE A 333 10.75 6.11 6.62
C PHE A 333 10.60 7.63 6.75
N ALA A 334 11.46 8.40 6.09
CA ALA A 334 11.40 9.85 6.11
C ALA A 334 10.06 10.43 5.57
N HIS A 335 9.35 9.67 4.74
CA HIS A 335 8.07 10.07 4.17
C HIS A 335 6.84 9.54 4.93
N LEU A 336 7.03 8.61 5.87
CA LEU A 336 5.90 7.96 6.55
C LEU A 336 5.32 8.81 7.68
N ASP A 337 4.00 8.90 7.73
CA ASP A 337 3.24 9.53 8.83
C ASP A 337 2.95 8.54 9.96
N ALA A 338 2.83 7.26 9.65
CA ALA A 338 2.60 6.20 10.62
C ALA A 338 3.29 4.90 10.22
N THR A 339 3.59 4.07 11.21
CA THR A 339 4.11 2.71 11.01
C THR A 339 3.20 1.71 11.73
N THR A 340 2.80 0.68 11.01
CA THR A 340 2.04 -0.46 11.55
C THR A 340 2.94 -1.69 11.49
N VAL A 341 3.33 -2.19 12.65
CA VAL A 341 4.22 -3.35 12.78
C VAL A 341 3.42 -4.58 13.14
N LEU A 342 3.54 -5.64 12.34
CA LEU A 342 2.90 -6.92 12.59
C LEU A 342 3.85 -7.90 13.30
N SER A 343 3.42 -8.40 14.43
CA SER A 343 4.21 -9.26 15.32
C SER A 343 3.87 -10.74 15.14
N ARG A 344 4.90 -11.57 14.87
CA ARG A 344 4.74 -13.03 14.91
C ARG A 344 4.38 -13.53 16.29
N GLY A 345 4.87 -12.87 17.34
CA GLY A 345 4.55 -13.21 18.72
C GLY A 345 3.05 -13.11 19.00
N LEU A 346 2.40 -12.06 18.52
CA LEU A 346 0.94 -11.91 18.66
C LEU A 346 0.18 -12.91 17.77
N ALA A 347 0.63 -13.10 16.53
CA ALA A 347 0.02 -14.08 15.63
C ALA A 347 0.08 -15.50 16.20
N SER A 348 1.19 -15.91 16.83
CA SER A 348 1.33 -17.22 17.47
C SER A 348 0.45 -17.40 18.72
N LYS A 349 0.08 -16.30 19.38
CA LYS A 349 -0.91 -16.28 20.48
C LYS A 349 -2.36 -16.29 19.98
N GLY A 350 -2.58 -16.21 18.65
CA GLY A 350 -3.91 -16.09 18.06
C GLY A 350 -4.53 -14.70 18.18
N ILE A 351 -3.77 -13.68 18.51
CA ILE A 351 -4.24 -12.29 18.58
C ILE A 351 -4.24 -11.69 17.17
N TYR A 352 -5.41 -11.41 16.63
CA TYR A 352 -5.62 -10.80 15.31
C TYR A 352 -6.53 -9.58 15.39
N PRO A 353 -6.20 -8.46 14.68
CA PRO A 353 -4.99 -8.29 13.88
C PRO A 353 -3.73 -8.32 14.75
N ALA A 354 -2.67 -8.92 14.22
CA ALA A 354 -1.41 -9.10 14.96
C ALA A 354 -0.55 -7.82 14.98
N VAL A 355 -1.18 -6.66 15.10
CA VAL A 355 -0.51 -5.35 15.18
C VAL A 355 0.15 -5.18 16.53
N ASP A 356 1.45 -4.92 16.52
CA ASP A 356 2.20 -4.67 17.75
C ASP A 356 1.84 -3.28 18.30
N PRO A 357 1.24 -3.21 19.50
CA PRO A 357 0.78 -1.93 20.07
C PRO A 357 1.90 -1.03 20.60
N LEU A 358 3.10 -1.56 20.79
CA LEU A 358 4.26 -0.84 21.32
C LEU A 358 5.22 -0.40 20.21
N ASP A 359 5.38 -1.22 19.17
CA ASP A 359 6.29 -0.95 18.06
C ASP A 359 5.62 -0.14 16.93
N SER A 360 4.28 -0.08 16.90
CA SER A 360 3.52 0.73 15.95
C SER A 360 3.45 2.18 16.42
N THR A 361 3.64 3.12 15.50
CA THR A 361 3.70 4.56 15.84
C THR A 361 2.91 5.40 14.84
N SER A 362 2.50 6.61 15.26
CA SER A 362 1.89 7.60 14.38
C SER A 362 2.22 9.02 14.83
N THR A 363 2.51 9.87 13.85
CA THR A 363 2.66 11.32 14.07
C THR A 363 1.36 12.00 14.46
N MET A 364 0.22 11.35 14.19
CA MET A 364 -1.12 11.85 14.54
C MET A 364 -1.45 11.69 16.02
N LEU A 365 -0.75 10.83 16.75
CA LEU A 365 -1.01 10.60 18.17
C LEU A 365 -0.40 11.73 19.02
N GLN A 366 -1.01 12.91 18.94
CA GLN A 366 -0.65 14.13 19.66
C GLN A 366 -1.92 14.78 20.20
N VAL A 367 -1.84 15.41 21.37
CA VAL A 367 -2.99 16.09 22.00
C VAL A 367 -3.63 17.12 21.08
N SER A 368 -2.82 17.85 20.30
CA SER A 368 -3.29 18.86 19.35
C SER A 368 -4.14 18.32 18.21
N VAL A 369 -4.04 17.03 17.91
CA VAL A 369 -4.74 16.36 16.80
C VAL A 369 -5.89 15.49 17.30
N VAL A 370 -5.61 14.57 18.22
CA VAL A 370 -6.59 13.58 18.69
C VAL A 370 -7.34 14.00 19.95
N GLY A 371 -6.90 15.06 20.64
CA GLY A 371 -7.46 15.52 21.90
C GLY A 371 -6.87 14.82 23.13
N GLU A 372 -7.15 15.39 24.32
CA GLU A 372 -6.59 14.91 25.59
C GLU A 372 -7.09 13.51 25.96
N GLU A 373 -8.37 13.24 25.73
CA GLU A 373 -9.01 11.99 26.10
C GLU A 373 -8.39 10.81 25.34
N HIS A 374 -8.37 10.85 24.01
CA HIS A 374 -7.80 9.81 23.18
C HIS A 374 -6.30 9.61 23.48
N TYR A 375 -5.54 10.73 23.54
CA TYR A 375 -4.12 10.66 23.83
C TYR A 375 -3.83 10.06 25.22
N GLY A 376 -4.60 10.47 26.23
CA GLY A 376 -4.46 9.96 27.60
C GLY A 376 -4.71 8.45 27.68
N VAL A 377 -5.80 7.97 27.06
CA VAL A 377 -6.13 6.53 27.02
C VAL A 377 -5.06 5.73 26.27
N ALA A 378 -4.63 6.21 25.10
CA ALA A 378 -3.58 5.55 24.33
C ALA A 378 -2.27 5.40 25.10
N ARG A 379 -1.85 6.46 25.80
CA ARG A 379 -0.63 6.43 26.63
C ARG A 379 -0.74 5.51 27.84
N GLN A 380 -1.89 5.47 28.49
CA GLN A 380 -2.13 4.54 29.58
C GLN A 380 -2.12 3.08 29.11
N VAL A 381 -2.75 2.78 27.97
CA VAL A 381 -2.69 1.46 27.33
C VAL A 381 -1.26 1.05 27.04
N GLN A 382 -0.48 1.91 26.40
CA GLN A 382 0.93 1.65 26.09
C GLN A 382 1.76 1.41 27.37
N SER A 383 1.59 2.24 28.38
CA SER A 383 2.30 2.10 29.67
C SER A 383 1.97 0.77 30.36
N THR A 384 0.69 0.38 30.37
CA THR A 384 0.24 -0.88 30.98
C THR A 384 0.82 -2.08 30.22
N LEU A 385 0.80 -2.06 28.89
CA LEU A 385 1.38 -3.12 28.06
C LEU A 385 2.91 -3.19 28.17
N GLN A 386 3.58 -2.04 28.25
CA GLN A 386 5.02 -1.95 28.45
C GLN A 386 5.41 -2.56 29.82
N ARG A 387 4.69 -2.21 30.88
CA ARG A 387 4.92 -2.79 32.21
C ARG A 387 4.70 -4.31 32.20
N TYR A 388 3.67 -4.78 31.50
CA TYR A 388 3.42 -6.20 31.35
C TYR A 388 4.57 -6.90 30.62
N LYS A 389 5.10 -6.31 29.55
CA LYS A 389 6.26 -6.84 28.82
C LYS A 389 7.49 -6.98 29.72
N GLU A 390 7.76 -6.00 30.57
CA GLU A 390 8.85 -6.06 31.56
C GLU A 390 8.65 -7.16 32.62
N LEU A 391 7.41 -7.42 33.00
CA LEU A 391 7.08 -8.44 34.00
C LEU A 391 7.07 -9.85 33.44
N GLN A 392 7.02 -10.03 32.10
CA GLN A 392 6.92 -11.36 31.49
C GLN A 392 8.09 -12.26 31.83
N ASP A 393 9.33 -11.75 31.89
CA ASP A 393 10.52 -12.52 32.24
C ASP A 393 10.47 -12.97 33.71
N ILE A 394 9.98 -12.10 34.58
CA ILE A 394 9.77 -12.41 36.01
C ILE A 394 8.72 -13.49 36.17
N ILE A 395 7.58 -13.36 35.44
CA ILE A 395 6.49 -14.34 35.49
C ILE A 395 6.96 -15.71 34.97
N ALA A 396 7.79 -15.73 33.91
CA ALA A 396 8.29 -16.98 33.35
C ALA A 396 9.23 -17.74 34.30
N ILE A 397 9.98 -17.03 35.13
CA ILE A 397 10.98 -17.62 36.03
C ILE A 397 10.39 -17.92 37.41
N LEU A 398 9.64 -16.97 37.98
CA LEU A 398 9.18 -17.03 39.39
C LEU A 398 7.70 -17.33 39.55
N GLY A 399 6.90 -17.17 38.48
CA GLY A 399 5.44 -17.30 38.53
C GLY A 399 4.73 -16.00 38.91
N LEU A 400 3.41 -16.01 38.78
CA LEU A 400 2.53 -14.87 39.10
C LEU A 400 2.46 -14.56 40.60
N ASP A 401 2.67 -15.55 41.42
CA ASP A 401 2.49 -15.43 42.87
C ASP A 401 3.57 -14.60 43.56
N GLU A 402 4.73 -14.45 42.92
CA GLU A 402 5.82 -13.61 43.41
C GLU A 402 5.68 -12.12 43.06
N LEU A 403 4.71 -11.74 42.25
CA LEU A 403 4.43 -10.34 41.91
C LEU A 403 3.74 -9.62 43.08
N SER A 404 3.98 -8.32 43.19
CA SER A 404 3.21 -7.44 44.06
C SER A 404 1.73 -7.42 43.66
N GLU A 405 0.83 -7.04 44.56
CA GLU A 405 -0.60 -6.93 44.26
C GLU A 405 -0.86 -5.95 43.11
N ASP A 406 -0.14 -4.83 43.06
CA ASP A 406 -0.23 -3.83 42.01
C ASP A 406 0.23 -4.38 40.66
N ASP A 407 1.33 -5.14 40.64
CA ASP A 407 1.82 -5.76 39.40
C ASP A 407 0.88 -6.88 38.93
N ARG A 408 0.27 -7.67 39.83
CA ARG A 408 -0.74 -8.66 39.46
C ARG A 408 -1.97 -8.01 38.84
N LEU A 409 -2.43 -6.90 39.38
CA LEU A 409 -3.53 -6.13 38.83
C LEU A 409 -3.18 -5.57 37.45
N THR A 410 -1.98 -5.02 37.30
CA THR A 410 -1.46 -4.52 36.03
C THR A 410 -1.40 -5.64 34.97
N VAL A 411 -0.90 -6.82 35.32
CA VAL A 411 -0.86 -8.00 34.44
C VAL A 411 -2.28 -8.44 34.03
N SER A 412 -3.22 -8.49 34.98
CA SER A 412 -4.60 -8.84 34.71
C SER A 412 -5.26 -7.89 33.71
N ARG A 413 -5.10 -6.58 33.92
CA ARG A 413 -5.62 -5.55 33.00
C ARG A 413 -4.91 -5.57 31.64
N ALA A 414 -3.59 -5.74 31.62
CA ALA A 414 -2.80 -5.85 30.40
C ALA A 414 -3.24 -7.02 29.52
N ARG A 415 -3.54 -8.18 30.10
CA ARG A 415 -4.07 -9.34 29.38
C ARG A 415 -5.44 -9.06 28.77
N LYS A 416 -6.33 -8.37 29.52
CA LYS A 416 -7.63 -7.93 28.98
C LYS A 416 -7.46 -6.94 27.84
N ILE A 417 -6.55 -5.98 27.96
CA ILE A 417 -6.20 -5.02 26.90
C ILE A 417 -5.67 -5.75 25.67
N GLU A 418 -4.70 -6.65 25.81
CA GLU A 418 -4.14 -7.43 24.69
C GLU A 418 -5.24 -8.20 23.95
N ARG A 419 -6.16 -8.83 24.68
CA ARG A 419 -7.29 -9.53 24.06
C ARG A 419 -8.32 -8.59 23.45
N PHE A 420 -8.60 -7.47 24.09
CA PHE A 420 -9.56 -6.47 23.56
C PHE A 420 -9.04 -5.72 22.33
N LEU A 421 -7.73 -5.67 22.12
CA LEU A 421 -7.12 -5.19 20.88
C LEU A 421 -7.42 -6.13 19.70
N SER A 422 -7.72 -7.41 19.95
CA SER A 422 -8.19 -8.32 18.90
C SER A 422 -9.59 -7.96 18.43
N GLN A 423 -9.87 -8.24 17.15
CA GLN A 423 -11.12 -7.87 16.51
C GLN A 423 -11.43 -8.83 15.35
N PRO A 424 -12.67 -9.31 15.20
CA PRO A 424 -13.06 -10.08 14.03
C PRO A 424 -13.19 -9.18 12.80
N PHE A 425 -12.62 -9.60 11.69
CA PHE A 425 -12.67 -8.89 10.42
C PHE A 425 -13.75 -9.44 9.50
N PHE A 426 -14.38 -8.54 8.71
CA PHE A 426 -15.37 -8.91 7.70
C PHE A 426 -14.78 -9.86 6.65
N VAL A 427 -13.56 -9.56 6.19
CA VAL A 427 -12.89 -10.37 5.17
C VAL A 427 -12.44 -11.74 5.69
N ALA A 428 -12.43 -11.94 6.99
CA ALA A 428 -12.05 -13.20 7.63
C ALA A 428 -13.25 -14.04 8.10
N GLU A 429 -14.48 -13.59 7.91
CA GLU A 429 -15.69 -14.31 8.33
C GLU A 429 -15.76 -15.74 7.80
N VAL A 430 -15.38 -15.93 6.54
CA VAL A 430 -15.40 -17.24 5.87
C VAL A 430 -14.45 -18.24 6.57
N PHE A 431 -13.36 -17.76 7.14
CA PHE A 431 -12.34 -18.59 7.78
C PHE A 431 -12.59 -18.76 9.29
N THR A 432 -13.10 -17.72 9.94
CA THR A 432 -13.26 -17.71 11.41
C THR A 432 -14.65 -18.13 11.87
N GLY A 433 -15.65 -18.05 11.00
CA GLY A 433 -17.06 -18.25 11.33
C GLY A 433 -17.63 -17.18 12.27
N SER A 434 -16.88 -16.12 12.55
CA SER A 434 -17.30 -15.00 13.39
C SER A 434 -17.63 -13.78 12.53
N PRO A 435 -18.78 -13.10 12.72
CA PRO A 435 -19.14 -11.93 11.97
C PRO A 435 -18.14 -10.79 12.23
N GLY A 436 -17.69 -10.12 11.16
CA GLY A 436 -16.78 -8.99 11.25
C GLY A 436 -17.39 -7.79 11.96
N LYS A 437 -16.54 -6.95 12.51
CA LYS A 437 -16.93 -5.76 13.26
C LYS A 437 -16.15 -4.53 12.83
N TYR A 438 -16.86 -3.47 12.54
CA TYR A 438 -16.31 -2.12 12.45
C TYR A 438 -16.55 -1.42 13.78
N VAL A 439 -15.50 -0.97 14.45
CA VAL A 439 -15.59 -0.33 15.76
C VAL A 439 -15.24 1.16 15.62
N LYS A 440 -16.18 2.02 16.01
CA LYS A 440 -15.94 3.46 15.97
C LYS A 440 -14.89 3.87 16.99
N LEU A 441 -14.12 4.90 16.68
CA LEU A 441 -13.08 5.41 17.55
C LEU A 441 -13.61 5.78 18.97
N ALA A 442 -14.77 6.41 19.06
CA ALA A 442 -15.38 6.75 20.35
C ALA A 442 -15.67 5.52 21.22
N ASP A 443 -16.19 4.45 20.61
CA ASP A 443 -16.48 3.19 21.31
C ASP A 443 -15.19 2.46 21.73
N THR A 444 -14.14 2.58 20.90
CA THR A 444 -12.80 2.09 21.21
C THR A 444 -12.23 2.80 22.43
N ILE A 445 -12.21 4.13 22.45
CA ILE A 445 -11.69 4.93 23.59
C ILE A 445 -12.45 4.58 24.87
N LYS A 446 -13.78 4.59 24.83
CA LYS A 446 -14.63 4.25 25.96
C LYS A 446 -14.33 2.84 26.51
N GLY A 447 -14.19 1.86 25.64
CA GLY A 447 -13.92 0.49 26.05
C GLY A 447 -12.60 0.34 26.79
N PHE A 448 -11.53 0.96 26.29
CA PHE A 448 -10.23 0.94 26.95
C PHE A 448 -10.22 1.76 28.26
N GLN A 449 -10.95 2.87 28.33
CA GLN A 449 -11.12 3.61 29.57
C GLN A 449 -11.74 2.77 30.69
N MET A 450 -12.80 2.04 30.39
CA MET A 450 -13.46 1.15 31.37
C MET A 450 -12.53 0.04 31.87
N ILE A 451 -11.71 -0.54 30.99
CA ILE A 451 -10.72 -1.55 31.40
C ILE A 451 -9.65 -0.92 32.31
N LEU A 452 -9.12 0.24 31.93
CA LEU A 452 -8.08 0.95 32.69
C LEU A 452 -8.59 1.45 34.05
N ALA A 453 -9.85 1.90 34.11
CA ALA A 453 -10.50 2.35 35.36
C ALA A 453 -10.78 1.20 36.33
N GLY A 454 -10.72 -0.07 35.87
CA GLY A 454 -10.96 -1.23 36.69
C GLY A 454 -12.43 -1.64 36.83
N GLU A 455 -13.33 -0.99 36.10
CA GLU A 455 -14.78 -1.30 36.15
C GLU A 455 -15.07 -2.76 35.71
N LEU A 456 -14.15 -3.37 34.97
CA LEU A 456 -14.30 -4.69 34.38
C LEU A 456 -13.29 -5.72 34.94
N ASP A 457 -12.68 -5.43 36.09
CA ASP A 457 -11.64 -6.29 36.70
C ASP A 457 -12.17 -7.71 37.05
N GLU A 458 -13.46 -7.82 37.38
CA GLU A 458 -14.10 -9.11 37.68
C GLU A 458 -14.45 -9.97 36.47
N LEU A 459 -14.40 -9.43 35.28
CA LEU A 459 -14.73 -10.19 34.07
C LEU A 459 -13.55 -11.06 33.60
N PRO A 460 -13.83 -12.28 33.10
CA PRO A 460 -12.77 -13.15 32.60
C PRO A 460 -12.11 -12.59 31.35
N GLU A 461 -10.81 -12.75 31.24
CA GLU A 461 -10.03 -12.22 30.10
C GLU A 461 -10.51 -12.73 28.73
N GLN A 462 -11.08 -13.95 28.66
CA GLN A 462 -11.61 -14.55 27.43
C GLN A 462 -12.83 -13.81 26.88
N ALA A 463 -13.56 -13.07 27.71
CA ALA A 463 -14.68 -12.28 27.27
C ALA A 463 -14.27 -11.13 26.33
N PHE A 464 -13.03 -10.65 26.44
CA PHE A 464 -12.47 -9.56 25.64
C PHE A 464 -11.88 -10.02 24.29
N TYR A 465 -11.81 -11.33 24.06
CA TYR A 465 -11.17 -11.89 22.87
C TYR A 465 -12.11 -11.91 21.66
N LEU A 466 -11.65 -11.36 20.52
CA LEU A 466 -12.39 -11.27 19.25
C LEU A 466 -13.82 -10.71 19.43
N VAL A 467 -13.91 -9.53 19.98
CA VAL A 467 -15.15 -8.77 20.12
C VAL A 467 -15.03 -7.41 19.43
N GLY A 468 -16.16 -6.79 19.12
CA GLY A 468 -16.21 -5.44 18.61
C GLY A 468 -16.03 -4.41 19.74
N ASP A 469 -17.12 -3.85 20.23
CA ASP A 469 -17.11 -2.87 21.33
C ASP A 469 -17.11 -3.52 22.72
N ILE A 470 -17.02 -2.68 23.75
CA ILE A 470 -16.97 -3.15 25.14
C ILE A 470 -18.29 -3.81 25.59
N ASN A 471 -19.43 -3.42 25.04
CA ASN A 471 -20.72 -3.98 25.38
C ASN A 471 -20.80 -5.47 24.95
N GLU A 472 -20.18 -5.81 23.81
CA GLU A 472 -20.08 -7.20 23.37
C GLU A 472 -19.22 -8.03 24.33
N ALA A 473 -18.14 -7.47 24.86
CA ALA A 473 -17.31 -8.15 25.85
C ALA A 473 -18.11 -8.43 27.15
N ILE A 474 -18.89 -7.47 27.61
CA ILE A 474 -19.75 -7.62 28.80
C ILE A 474 -20.81 -8.69 28.54
N ALA A 475 -21.53 -8.64 27.42
CA ALA A 475 -22.53 -9.62 27.07
C ALA A 475 -21.93 -11.03 26.92
N LYS A 476 -20.73 -11.15 26.35
CA LYS A 476 -20.01 -12.42 26.25
C LYS A 476 -19.62 -12.96 27.60
N ALA A 477 -19.20 -12.10 28.55
CA ALA A 477 -18.91 -12.52 29.93
C ALA A 477 -20.15 -13.03 30.66
N GLU A 478 -21.29 -12.37 30.49
CA GLU A 478 -22.57 -12.82 31.07
C GLU A 478 -22.98 -14.20 30.52
N LYS A 479 -22.85 -14.42 29.22
CA LYS A 479 -23.12 -15.70 28.58
C LYS A 479 -22.20 -16.81 29.14
N MET A 480 -20.89 -16.52 29.22
CA MET A 480 -19.92 -17.48 29.81
C MET A 480 -20.24 -17.85 31.26
N LYS A 481 -20.75 -16.89 32.07
CA LYS A 481 -21.20 -17.16 33.45
C LYS A 481 -22.48 -18.01 33.47
N ALA A 482 -23.36 -17.85 32.49
CA ALA A 482 -24.59 -18.65 32.37
C ALA A 482 -24.28 -20.08 31.93
N ASP A 483 -23.36 -20.27 30.99
CA ASP A 483 -22.96 -21.60 30.48
C ASP A 483 -22.11 -22.40 31.49
N ALA A 484 -21.51 -21.73 32.48
CA ALA A 484 -20.72 -22.36 33.55
C ALA A 484 -21.56 -22.80 34.77
N LYS A 485 -22.84 -22.47 34.81
CA LYS A 485 -23.83 -22.93 35.81
C LYS A 485 -24.62 -24.13 35.30
#